data_9b64b6651a549dec46ba598203ed5d43
#
_entry.id   9b64b6651a549dec46ba598203ed5d43
#
_cell.length_a   1.000
_cell.length_b   1.000
_cell.length_c   1.000
_cell.angle_alpha   90.00
_cell.angle_beta   90.00
_cell.angle_gamma   90.00
#
_symmetry.space_group_name_H-M   'P 1'
#
loop_
_entity.id
_entity.type
_entity.pdbx_description
1 polymer ?
#
loop_
_entity_poly.entity_id
_entity_poly.type
_entity_poly.pdbx_seq_one_letter_code
_entity_poly.pdbx_strand_id
1 'polypeptide(L)'
;MQGMDGGPWTDLGTLAWFLGVWVVMMAAMMFPSVAPTVALYSRMTRSRSPVAPLLFASGYLVAWASVGVLAFVVATEGGRISGDVLAWNRAGRWLAGATLIVAAVYELTPLKDVCLGKCRSPLGFLLGSWRAGGVGGLQMGIRHGGWCIGCCWALMASLFALGVMSIVWMAFVAGLIAFEKLIPSRRAATYGTAGVLFVLGVLVLAAPDTIPALTIPGSGSMSEMNQMSP
;
A
#
# COMPACT_ATOMS: atom_id res chain seq x y z
N MET A 1 -18.89 -11.27 15.74
CA MET A 1 -17.97 -10.84 14.69
C MET A 1 -18.21 -11.69 13.44
N GLN A 2 -19.42 -11.59 12.88
CA GLN A 2 -19.80 -12.22 11.64
C GLN A 2 -19.53 -11.21 10.53
N GLY A 3 -18.65 -11.49 9.59
CA GLY A 3 -18.40 -10.65 8.42
C GLY A 3 -16.94 -10.50 8.01
N MET A 4 -15.99 -11.23 8.62
CA MET A 4 -14.57 -11.15 8.23
C MET A 4 -14.08 -12.32 7.37
N ASP A 5 -14.95 -13.28 7.05
CA ASP A 5 -14.56 -14.52 6.36
C ASP A 5 -14.86 -14.51 4.86
N GLY A 6 -15.21 -13.36 4.33
CA GLY A 6 -15.45 -13.19 2.91
C GLY A 6 -14.23 -12.61 2.20
N GLY A 7 -14.02 -13.02 0.97
CA GLY A 7 -12.90 -12.59 0.13
C GLY A 7 -12.72 -11.07 0.02
N PRO A 8 -11.75 -10.56 -0.75
CA PRO A 8 -11.35 -9.15 -0.79
C PRO A 8 -12.48 -8.17 -1.16
N TRP A 9 -13.66 -8.67 -1.47
CA TRP A 9 -14.84 -7.91 -1.91
C TRP A 9 -16.05 -8.03 -0.96
N THR A 10 -15.88 -8.62 0.22
CA THR A 10 -16.93 -8.68 1.23
C THR A 10 -17.15 -7.33 1.86
N ASP A 11 -18.39 -7.12 2.30
CA ASP A 11 -18.98 -5.89 2.83
C ASP A 11 -17.95 -4.91 3.41
N LEU A 12 -17.56 -3.91 2.61
CA LEU A 12 -16.60 -2.87 2.96
C LEU A 12 -17.14 -1.95 4.07
N GLY A 13 -18.37 -2.19 4.53
CA GLY A 13 -19.05 -1.34 5.47
C GLY A 13 -19.37 0.04 4.86
N THR A 14 -19.54 1.02 5.72
CA THR A 14 -19.74 2.40 5.27
C THR A 14 -18.42 3.00 4.79
N LEU A 15 -18.49 3.93 3.83
CA LEU A 15 -17.32 4.68 3.37
C LEU A 15 -16.50 5.29 4.52
N ALA A 16 -17.18 5.80 5.54
CA ALA A 16 -16.51 6.41 6.70
C ALA A 16 -15.70 5.38 7.50
N TRP A 17 -16.26 4.21 7.72
CA TRP A 17 -15.56 3.10 8.38
C TRP A 17 -14.36 2.64 7.56
N PHE A 18 -14.56 2.39 6.27
CA PHE A 18 -13.48 2.00 5.37
C PHE A 18 -12.34 3.01 5.36
N LEU A 19 -12.64 4.32 5.21
CA LEU A 19 -11.63 5.37 5.21
C LEU A 19 -10.92 5.48 6.57
N GLY A 20 -11.61 5.28 7.68
CA GLY A 20 -10.99 5.25 9.01
C GLY A 20 -9.93 4.17 9.10
N VAL A 21 -10.28 2.93 8.76
CA VAL A 21 -9.35 1.79 8.74
C VAL A 21 -8.22 2.02 7.73
N TRP A 22 -8.55 2.49 6.52
CA TRP A 22 -7.58 2.81 5.47
C TRP A 22 -6.53 3.81 5.92
N VAL A 23 -6.95 4.95 6.50
CA VAL A 23 -6.03 6.00 6.96
C VAL A 23 -5.13 5.50 8.08
N VAL A 24 -5.67 4.73 9.05
CA VAL A 24 -4.87 4.14 10.13
C VAL A 24 -3.83 3.16 9.57
N MET A 25 -4.24 2.28 8.65
CA MET A 25 -3.35 1.34 7.99
C MET A 25 -2.24 2.07 7.20
N MET A 26 -2.60 3.08 6.41
CA MET A 26 -1.63 3.88 5.66
C MET A 26 -0.68 4.64 6.58
N ALA A 27 -1.18 5.18 7.69
CA ALA A 27 -0.33 5.83 8.70
C ALA A 27 0.68 4.83 9.28
N ALA A 28 0.23 3.66 9.71
CA ALA A 28 1.10 2.64 10.30
C ALA A 28 2.22 2.18 9.34
N MET A 29 1.89 1.96 8.07
CA MET A 29 2.84 1.46 7.07
C MET A 29 3.77 2.54 6.52
N MET A 30 3.27 3.78 6.39
CA MET A 30 3.97 4.84 5.67
C MET A 30 4.69 5.83 6.57
N PHE A 31 4.24 6.07 7.82
CA PHE A 31 4.91 7.01 8.71
C PHE A 31 6.37 6.66 9.00
N PRO A 32 6.77 5.40 9.19
CA PRO A 32 8.18 5.09 9.36
C PRO A 32 9.05 5.60 8.19
N SER A 33 8.52 5.53 6.98
CA SER A 33 9.23 5.94 5.78
C SER A 33 9.21 7.46 5.52
N VAL A 34 8.22 8.20 6.02
CA VAL A 34 8.11 9.66 5.87
C VAL A 34 8.67 10.41 7.09
N ALA A 35 8.90 9.71 8.21
CA ALA A 35 9.41 10.28 9.45
C ALA A 35 10.67 11.17 9.28
N PRO A 36 11.68 10.81 8.49
CA PRO A 36 12.85 11.66 8.27
C PRO A 36 12.47 13.03 7.67
N THR A 37 11.51 13.04 6.73
CA THR A 37 11.04 14.29 6.09
C THR A 37 10.27 15.16 7.08
N VAL A 38 9.36 14.56 7.86
CA VAL A 38 8.60 15.27 8.90
C VAL A 38 9.53 15.81 9.99
N ALA A 39 10.51 15.02 10.45
CA ALA A 39 11.47 15.43 11.44
C ALA A 39 12.34 16.60 10.96
N LEU A 40 12.81 16.56 9.73
CA LEU A 40 13.58 17.66 9.13
C LEU A 40 12.71 18.92 9.01
N TYR A 41 11.47 18.77 8.52
CA TYR A 41 10.53 19.87 8.39
C TYR A 41 10.19 20.51 9.74
N SER A 42 10.01 19.68 10.78
CA SER A 42 9.75 20.17 12.14
C SER A 42 10.91 21.01 12.70
N ARG A 43 12.16 20.59 12.45
CA ARG A 43 13.36 21.35 12.85
C ARG A 43 13.42 22.70 12.14
N MET A 44 13.09 22.75 10.85
CA MET A 44 13.12 23.97 10.05
C MET A 44 12.00 24.96 10.40
N THR A 45 10.86 24.48 10.92
CA THR A 45 9.69 25.30 11.23
C THR A 45 9.47 25.57 12.70
N ARG A 46 10.25 24.94 13.59
CA ARG A 46 10.04 24.96 15.04
C ARG A 46 9.86 26.35 15.65
N SER A 47 10.64 27.34 15.18
CA SER A 47 10.59 28.70 15.69
C SER A 47 9.47 29.56 15.09
N ARG A 48 8.92 29.16 13.93
CA ARG A 48 7.95 29.96 13.16
C ARG A 48 6.53 29.41 13.22
N SER A 49 6.36 28.09 13.26
CA SER A 49 5.05 27.45 13.28
C SER A 49 5.14 26.02 13.84
N PRO A 50 4.86 25.81 15.15
CA PRO A 50 4.92 24.48 15.75
C PRO A 50 3.84 23.51 15.21
N VAL A 51 2.78 24.05 14.60
CA VAL A 51 1.67 23.25 14.03
C VAL A 51 1.98 22.81 12.59
N ALA A 52 2.94 23.43 11.91
CA ALA A 52 3.25 23.13 10.51
C ALA A 52 3.58 21.64 10.23
N PRO A 53 4.33 20.92 11.08
CA PRO A 53 4.57 19.49 10.88
C PRO A 53 3.32 18.63 10.95
N LEU A 54 2.36 18.98 11.81
CA LEU A 54 1.08 18.29 11.91
C LEU A 54 0.24 18.51 10.64
N LEU A 55 0.21 19.74 10.13
CA LEU A 55 -0.46 20.06 8.88
C LEU A 55 0.21 19.38 7.68
N PHE A 56 1.53 19.22 7.70
CA PHE A 56 2.23 18.43 6.70
C PHE A 56 1.79 16.95 6.75
N ALA A 57 1.78 16.33 7.94
CA ALA A 57 1.33 14.97 8.12
C ALA A 57 -0.15 14.79 7.73
N SER A 58 -1.01 15.73 8.08
CA SER A 58 -2.42 15.73 7.67
C SER A 58 -2.57 15.80 6.15
N GLY A 59 -1.82 16.69 5.48
CA GLY A 59 -1.82 16.79 4.02
C GLY A 59 -1.37 15.49 3.35
N TYR A 60 -0.37 14.83 3.91
CA TYR A 60 0.09 13.53 3.44
C TYR A 60 -1.01 12.47 3.56
N LEU A 61 -1.72 12.42 4.70
CA LEU A 61 -2.84 11.49 4.90
C LEU A 61 -4.04 11.82 4.01
N VAL A 62 -4.32 13.10 3.74
CA VAL A 62 -5.37 13.51 2.78
C VAL A 62 -5.08 12.95 1.38
N ALA A 63 -3.83 13.00 0.92
CA ALA A 63 -3.45 12.40 -0.36
C ALA A 63 -3.71 10.88 -0.37
N TRP A 64 -3.40 10.15 0.71
CA TRP A 64 -3.69 8.72 0.82
C TRP A 64 -5.19 8.42 1.01
N ALA A 65 -5.93 9.29 1.70
CA ALA A 65 -7.38 9.16 1.84
C ALA A 65 -8.09 9.28 0.47
N SER A 66 -7.62 10.16 -0.42
CA SER A 66 -8.17 10.27 -1.77
C SER A 66 -7.98 8.98 -2.59
N VAL A 67 -6.86 8.29 -2.42
CA VAL A 67 -6.64 6.94 -3.00
C VAL A 67 -7.57 5.92 -2.36
N GLY A 68 -7.83 6.02 -1.04
CA GLY A 68 -8.81 5.18 -0.34
C GLY A 68 -10.22 5.34 -0.88
N VAL A 69 -10.66 6.57 -1.16
CA VAL A 69 -11.96 6.81 -1.81
C VAL A 69 -12.02 6.13 -3.19
N LEU A 70 -10.98 6.30 -3.99
CA LEU A 70 -10.91 5.65 -5.30
C LEU A 70 -10.94 4.12 -5.19
N ALA A 71 -10.19 3.56 -4.24
CA ALA A 71 -10.16 2.13 -3.98
C ALA A 71 -11.55 1.61 -3.56
N PHE A 72 -12.26 2.34 -2.68
CA PHE A 72 -13.61 2.01 -2.27
C PHE A 72 -14.58 1.99 -3.46
N VAL A 73 -14.55 3.01 -4.30
CA VAL A 73 -15.42 3.08 -5.49
C VAL A 73 -15.11 1.92 -6.46
N VAL A 74 -13.84 1.67 -6.75
CA VAL A 74 -13.44 0.56 -7.64
C VAL A 74 -13.86 -0.78 -7.06
N ALA A 75 -13.73 -0.97 -5.75
CA ALA A 75 -14.12 -2.22 -5.09
C ALA A 75 -15.64 -2.43 -5.12
N THR A 76 -16.43 -1.40 -4.80
CA THR A 76 -17.90 -1.49 -4.78
C THR A 76 -18.46 -1.70 -6.18
N GLU A 77 -18.02 -0.94 -7.17
CA GLU A 77 -18.49 -1.08 -8.55
C GLU A 77 -17.93 -2.36 -9.20
N GLY A 78 -16.67 -2.69 -8.95
CA GLY A 78 -16.07 -3.94 -9.41
C GLY A 78 -16.80 -5.17 -8.90
N GLY A 79 -17.16 -5.19 -7.61
CA GLY A 79 -17.95 -6.26 -7.02
C GLY A 79 -19.35 -6.41 -7.62
N ARG A 80 -20.00 -5.30 -7.96
CA ARG A 80 -21.33 -5.30 -8.63
C ARG A 80 -21.29 -5.90 -10.04
N ILE A 81 -20.21 -5.60 -10.80
CA ILE A 81 -20.09 -6.02 -12.21
C ILE A 81 -19.60 -7.45 -12.32
N SER A 82 -18.70 -7.88 -11.44
CA SER A 82 -17.94 -9.11 -11.61
C SER A 82 -18.59 -10.33 -10.93
N GLY A 83 -19.49 -10.13 -9.95
CA GLY A 83 -20.12 -11.23 -9.22
C GLY A 83 -19.11 -12.32 -8.81
N ASP A 84 -19.45 -13.58 -9.07
CA ASP A 84 -18.59 -14.74 -8.76
C ASP A 84 -17.37 -14.92 -9.68
N VAL A 85 -17.22 -14.11 -10.73
CA VAL A 85 -16.10 -14.24 -11.68
C VAL A 85 -14.77 -13.95 -10.99
N LEU A 86 -14.75 -13.04 -10.02
CA LEU A 86 -13.56 -12.67 -9.23
C LEU A 86 -13.27 -13.65 -8.09
N ALA A 87 -14.07 -14.71 -7.90
CA ALA A 87 -13.78 -15.73 -6.93
C ALA A 87 -12.39 -16.35 -7.20
N TRP A 88 -11.65 -16.67 -6.14
CA TRP A 88 -10.25 -17.15 -6.20
C TRP A 88 -10.06 -18.35 -7.14
N ASN A 89 -10.99 -19.29 -7.11
CA ASN A 89 -10.97 -20.52 -7.90
C ASN A 89 -11.24 -20.31 -9.40
N ARG A 90 -11.69 -19.12 -9.82
CA ARG A 90 -11.96 -18.78 -11.24
C ARG A 90 -10.92 -17.79 -11.78
N ALA A 91 -11.11 -16.49 -11.56
CA ALA A 91 -10.21 -15.45 -12.08
C ALA A 91 -9.34 -14.81 -11.00
N GLY A 92 -9.68 -14.91 -9.71
CA GLY A 92 -9.00 -14.23 -8.62
C GLY A 92 -7.51 -14.54 -8.56
N ARG A 93 -7.11 -15.82 -8.72
CA ARG A 93 -5.72 -16.25 -8.77
C ARG A 93 -4.94 -15.60 -9.93
N TRP A 94 -5.54 -15.59 -11.10
CA TRP A 94 -4.92 -15.00 -12.29
C TRP A 94 -4.75 -13.49 -12.14
N LEU A 95 -5.76 -12.81 -11.57
CA LEU A 95 -5.69 -11.38 -11.28
C LEU A 95 -4.64 -11.07 -10.22
N ALA A 96 -4.55 -11.87 -9.15
CA ALA A 96 -3.55 -11.69 -8.11
C ALA A 96 -2.12 -11.87 -8.66
N GLY A 97 -1.86 -12.95 -9.39
CA GLY A 97 -0.55 -13.18 -10.02
C GLY A 97 -0.21 -12.12 -11.07
N ALA A 98 -1.17 -11.73 -11.90
CA ALA A 98 -0.98 -10.65 -12.88
C ALA A 98 -0.65 -9.31 -12.20
N THR A 99 -1.35 -8.97 -11.10
CA THR A 99 -1.08 -7.75 -10.33
C THR A 99 0.35 -7.72 -9.80
N LEU A 100 0.84 -8.83 -9.25
CA LEU A 100 2.21 -8.96 -8.77
C LEU A 100 3.24 -8.80 -9.90
N ILE A 101 2.99 -9.41 -11.06
CA ILE A 101 3.88 -9.29 -12.23
C ILE A 101 3.87 -7.85 -12.77
N VAL A 102 2.70 -7.23 -12.88
CA VAL A 102 2.58 -5.81 -13.29
C VAL A 102 3.30 -4.90 -12.30
N ALA A 103 3.17 -5.16 -11.00
CA ALA A 103 3.90 -4.44 -9.97
C ALA A 103 5.43 -4.62 -10.14
N ALA A 104 5.92 -5.83 -10.40
CA ALA A 104 7.33 -6.09 -10.67
C ALA A 104 7.84 -5.33 -11.89
N VAL A 105 7.06 -5.27 -12.97
CA VAL A 105 7.41 -4.49 -14.17
C VAL A 105 7.40 -2.99 -13.86
N TYR A 106 6.41 -2.50 -13.10
CA TYR A 106 6.34 -1.10 -12.69
C TYR A 106 7.56 -0.68 -11.88
N GLU A 107 8.08 -1.58 -11.01
CA GLU A 107 9.31 -1.34 -10.25
C GLU A 107 10.48 -0.89 -11.14
N LEU A 108 10.58 -1.44 -12.33
CA LEU A 108 11.66 -1.17 -13.28
C LEU A 108 11.42 0.07 -14.16
N THR A 109 10.29 0.75 -14.00
CA THR A 109 9.94 1.91 -14.82
C THR A 109 10.69 3.17 -14.40
N PRO A 110 11.03 4.06 -15.35
CA PRO A 110 11.64 5.36 -15.03
C PRO A 110 10.70 6.25 -14.22
N LEU A 111 9.39 6.06 -14.34
CA LEU A 111 8.39 6.81 -13.57
C LEU A 111 8.54 6.55 -12.07
N LYS A 112 8.64 5.27 -11.68
CA LYS A 112 8.91 4.92 -10.29
C LYS A 112 10.23 5.50 -9.81
N ASP A 113 11.29 5.43 -10.62
CA ASP A 113 12.62 5.93 -10.24
C ASP A 113 12.59 7.43 -9.95
N VAL A 114 11.87 8.22 -10.75
CA VAL A 114 11.67 9.67 -10.50
C VAL A 114 10.90 9.91 -9.21
N CYS A 115 9.78 9.20 -9.00
CA CYS A 115 8.95 9.34 -7.80
C CYS A 115 9.73 8.94 -6.53
N LEU A 116 10.42 7.81 -6.57
CA LEU A 116 11.23 7.31 -5.47
C LEU A 116 12.38 8.28 -5.16
N GLY A 117 13.01 8.87 -6.17
CA GLY A 117 14.04 9.88 -5.99
C GLY A 117 13.57 11.10 -5.19
N LYS A 118 12.35 11.57 -5.41
CA LYS A 118 11.74 12.67 -4.64
C LYS A 118 11.42 12.26 -3.21
N CYS A 119 10.95 11.03 -2.99
CA CYS A 119 10.66 10.52 -1.65
C CYS A 119 11.93 10.29 -0.82
N ARG A 120 13.04 9.89 -1.44
CA ARG A 120 14.33 9.60 -0.77
C ARG A 120 15.17 10.82 -0.46
N SER A 121 14.82 11.99 -0.99
CA SER A 121 15.57 13.24 -0.78
C SER A 121 14.74 14.24 0.02
N PRO A 122 14.64 14.11 1.36
CA PRO A 122 13.84 15.02 2.19
C PRO A 122 14.27 16.47 2.01
N LEU A 123 15.58 16.74 2.04
CA LEU A 123 16.12 18.09 1.89
C LEU A 123 15.83 18.66 0.50
N GLY A 124 16.08 17.87 -0.56
CA GLY A 124 15.81 18.29 -1.94
C GLY A 124 14.32 18.55 -2.18
N PHE A 125 13.44 17.75 -1.60
CA PHE A 125 12.00 17.97 -1.66
C PHE A 125 11.59 19.26 -0.93
N LEU A 126 12.06 19.46 0.31
CA LEU A 126 11.72 20.62 1.12
C LEU A 126 12.22 21.93 0.48
N LEU A 127 13.47 21.97 0.01
CA LEU A 127 14.02 23.16 -0.65
C LEU A 127 13.34 23.48 -1.98
N GLY A 128 13.04 22.46 -2.78
CA GLY A 128 12.37 22.63 -4.08
C GLY A 128 10.88 22.88 -4.02
N SER A 129 10.24 22.70 -2.85
CA SER A 129 8.78 22.81 -2.69
C SER A 129 8.38 23.71 -1.51
N TRP A 130 9.33 24.49 -0.97
CA TRP A 130 9.12 25.27 0.23
C TRP A 130 7.95 26.25 0.11
N ARG A 131 7.03 26.16 1.08
CA ARG A 131 5.92 27.09 1.25
C ARG A 131 5.81 27.49 2.72
N ALA A 132 5.75 28.78 2.99
CA ALA A 132 5.66 29.29 4.35
C ALA A 132 4.25 29.16 4.92
N GLY A 133 4.15 29.06 6.26
CA GLY A 133 2.89 29.04 6.99
C GLY A 133 2.20 27.66 7.04
N GLY A 134 1.08 27.60 7.78
CA GLY A 134 0.36 26.34 8.00
C GLY A 134 -0.23 25.74 6.72
N VAL A 135 -0.87 26.55 5.89
CA VAL A 135 -1.41 26.14 4.58
C VAL A 135 -0.29 25.63 3.67
N GLY A 136 0.90 26.26 3.73
CA GLY A 136 2.09 25.80 3.03
C GLY A 136 2.50 24.39 3.48
N GLY A 137 2.45 24.10 4.79
CA GLY A 137 2.70 22.77 5.34
C GLY A 137 1.74 21.70 4.80
N LEU A 138 0.45 22.00 4.80
CA LEU A 138 -0.59 21.11 4.24
C LEU A 138 -0.35 20.81 2.76
N GLN A 139 -0.11 21.83 1.95
CA GLN A 139 0.16 21.68 0.52
C GLN A 139 1.43 20.89 0.24
N MET A 140 2.48 21.10 1.02
CA MET A 140 3.73 20.33 0.94
C MET A 140 3.48 18.86 1.30
N GLY A 141 2.66 18.59 2.33
CA GLY A 141 2.24 17.26 2.72
C GLY A 141 1.48 16.53 1.60
N ILE A 142 0.49 17.18 1.00
CA ILE A 142 -0.27 16.63 -0.16
C ILE A 142 0.68 16.32 -1.32
N ARG A 143 1.58 17.23 -1.64
CA ARG A 143 2.54 17.03 -2.74
C ARG A 143 3.51 15.88 -2.46
N HIS A 144 3.97 15.76 -1.21
CA HIS A 144 4.83 14.63 -0.81
C HIS A 144 4.07 13.31 -0.86
N GLY A 145 2.80 13.31 -0.40
CA GLY A 145 1.90 12.17 -0.52
C GLY A 145 1.71 11.73 -1.98
N GLY A 146 1.52 12.67 -2.90
CA GLY A 146 1.44 12.37 -4.34
C GLY A 146 2.68 11.66 -4.89
N TRP A 147 3.89 12.11 -4.54
CA TRP A 147 5.12 11.41 -4.92
C TRP A 147 5.22 10.03 -4.26
N CYS A 148 4.78 9.92 -3.00
CA CYS A 148 4.76 8.65 -2.29
C CYS A 148 3.78 7.66 -2.92
N ILE A 149 2.57 8.09 -3.28
CA ILE A 149 1.61 7.29 -4.03
C ILE A 149 2.26 6.79 -5.32
N GLY A 150 2.87 7.69 -6.10
CA GLY A 150 3.56 7.33 -7.34
C GLY A 150 4.66 6.27 -7.15
N CYS A 151 5.42 6.28 -6.06
CA CYS A 151 6.46 5.27 -5.85
C CYS A 151 5.96 3.96 -5.22
N CYS A 152 4.79 3.96 -4.55
CA CYS A 152 4.34 2.82 -3.73
C CYS A 152 3.02 2.18 -4.20
N TRP A 153 2.27 2.79 -5.14
CA TRP A 153 0.94 2.30 -5.51
C TRP A 153 0.93 0.84 -5.97
N ALA A 154 1.96 0.42 -6.70
CA ALA A 154 2.07 -0.95 -7.19
C ALA A 154 2.33 -1.96 -6.06
N LEU A 155 3.15 -1.59 -5.07
CA LEU A 155 3.35 -2.37 -3.85
C LEU A 155 2.06 -2.44 -3.01
N MET A 156 1.29 -1.35 -2.95
CA MET A 156 -0.01 -1.37 -2.29
C MET A 156 -1.03 -2.24 -3.05
N ALA A 157 -1.05 -2.18 -4.39
CA ALA A 157 -1.86 -3.09 -5.20
C ALA A 157 -1.47 -4.56 -4.98
N SER A 158 -0.18 -4.85 -4.84
CA SER A 158 0.31 -6.20 -4.52
C SER A 158 -0.20 -6.71 -3.17
N LEU A 159 -0.39 -5.83 -2.19
CA LEU A 159 -0.98 -6.19 -0.90
C LEU A 159 -2.42 -6.69 -1.06
N PHE A 160 -3.22 -6.08 -1.95
CA PHE A 160 -4.57 -6.58 -2.25
C PHE A 160 -4.54 -7.97 -2.88
N ALA A 161 -3.53 -8.24 -3.70
CA ALA A 161 -3.35 -9.56 -4.33
C ALA A 161 -2.92 -10.64 -3.34
N LEU A 162 -2.14 -10.29 -2.30
CA LEU A 162 -1.60 -11.21 -1.29
C LEU A 162 -2.53 -11.38 -0.07
N GLY A 163 -3.51 -10.50 0.08
CA GLY A 163 -4.45 -10.50 1.20
C GLY A 163 -4.24 -9.34 2.18
N VAL A 164 -5.10 -8.33 2.05
CA VAL A 164 -5.04 -7.07 2.84
C VAL A 164 -5.17 -7.28 4.34
N MET A 165 -5.84 -8.35 4.77
CA MET A 165 -6.07 -8.64 6.20
C MET A 165 -4.92 -9.41 6.87
N SER A 166 -3.90 -9.83 6.12
CA SER A 166 -2.75 -10.52 6.68
C SER A 166 -1.71 -9.54 7.20
N ILE A 167 -1.54 -9.50 8.53
CA ILE A 167 -0.50 -8.68 9.17
C ILE A 167 0.90 -9.03 8.65
N VAL A 168 1.14 -10.30 8.32
CA VAL A 168 2.42 -10.78 7.77
C VAL A 168 2.70 -10.12 6.43
N TRP A 169 1.71 -10.12 5.52
CA TRP A 169 1.87 -9.48 4.21
C TRP A 169 1.95 -7.96 4.29
N MET A 170 1.19 -7.35 5.21
CA MET A 170 1.31 -5.91 5.48
C MET A 170 2.71 -5.55 5.97
N ALA A 171 3.26 -6.29 6.93
CA ALA A 171 4.61 -6.08 7.44
C ALA A 171 5.68 -6.31 6.36
N PHE A 172 5.50 -7.34 5.52
CA PHE A 172 6.40 -7.64 4.42
C PHE A 172 6.43 -6.51 3.38
N VAL A 173 5.28 -6.05 2.91
CA VAL A 173 5.18 -4.95 1.93
C VAL A 173 5.70 -3.64 2.54
N ALA A 174 5.36 -3.34 3.81
CA ALA A 174 5.93 -2.19 4.50
C ALA A 174 7.46 -2.27 4.62
N GLY A 175 7.99 -3.46 4.87
CA GLY A 175 9.42 -3.76 4.87
C GLY A 175 10.07 -3.51 3.52
N LEU A 176 9.47 -3.95 2.41
CA LEU A 176 9.96 -3.68 1.05
C LEU A 176 9.98 -2.17 0.75
N ILE A 177 8.92 -1.44 1.13
CA ILE A 177 8.86 0.02 0.96
C ILE A 177 9.96 0.71 1.77
N ALA A 178 10.15 0.30 3.02
CA ALA A 178 11.21 0.84 3.86
C ALA A 178 12.60 0.51 3.30
N PHE A 179 12.81 -0.72 2.85
CA PHE A 179 14.03 -1.18 2.20
C PHE A 179 14.38 -0.31 0.99
N GLU A 180 13.44 -0.07 0.08
CA GLU A 180 13.67 0.78 -1.09
C GLU A 180 14.00 2.23 -0.71
N LYS A 181 13.39 2.74 0.35
CA LYS A 181 13.60 4.14 0.76
C LYS A 181 14.87 4.36 1.57
N LEU A 182 15.33 3.37 2.33
CA LEU A 182 16.46 3.51 3.26
C LEU A 182 17.78 3.05 2.66
N ILE A 183 17.79 2.05 1.77
CA ILE A 183 19.04 1.51 1.24
C ILE A 183 19.71 2.49 0.26
N PRO A 184 21.02 2.77 0.40
CA PRO A 184 21.75 3.72 -0.44
C PRO A 184 21.72 3.35 -1.92
N SER A 185 21.86 2.06 -2.23
CA SER A 185 21.86 1.56 -3.61
C SER A 185 20.44 1.45 -4.16
N ARG A 186 19.98 2.49 -4.86
CA ARG A 186 18.65 2.52 -5.48
C ARG A 186 18.42 1.34 -6.42
N ARG A 187 19.39 1.08 -7.32
CA ARG A 187 19.27 0.01 -8.31
C ARG A 187 19.12 -1.36 -7.66
N ALA A 188 19.97 -1.68 -6.68
CA ALA A 188 19.90 -2.96 -5.99
C ALA A 188 18.57 -3.15 -5.25
N ALA A 189 18.05 -2.10 -4.59
CA ALA A 189 16.77 -2.15 -3.91
C ALA A 189 15.62 -2.39 -4.91
N THR A 190 15.56 -1.60 -5.99
CA THR A 190 14.51 -1.71 -7.01
C THR A 190 14.53 -3.06 -7.73
N TYR A 191 15.71 -3.53 -8.18
CA TYR A 191 15.82 -4.85 -8.82
C TYR A 191 15.52 -6.00 -7.85
N GLY A 192 15.92 -5.87 -6.59
CA GLY A 192 15.61 -6.85 -5.54
C GLY A 192 14.09 -6.94 -5.29
N THR A 193 13.41 -5.80 -5.13
CA THR A 193 11.95 -5.76 -4.95
C THR A 193 11.23 -6.29 -6.19
N ALA A 194 11.64 -5.89 -7.38
CA ALA A 194 11.06 -6.39 -8.63
C ALA A 194 11.21 -7.92 -8.76
N GLY A 195 12.39 -8.45 -8.44
CA GLY A 195 12.64 -9.89 -8.44
C GLY A 195 11.75 -10.65 -7.46
N VAL A 196 11.60 -10.13 -6.24
CA VAL A 196 10.73 -10.73 -5.21
C VAL A 196 9.28 -10.73 -5.67
N LEU A 197 8.76 -9.61 -6.18
CA LEU A 197 7.38 -9.52 -6.66
C LEU A 197 7.14 -10.43 -7.87
N PHE A 198 8.10 -10.53 -8.77
CA PHE A 198 8.01 -11.41 -9.93
C PHE A 198 7.94 -12.89 -9.52
N VAL A 199 8.82 -13.32 -8.62
CA VAL A 199 8.82 -14.68 -8.10
C VAL A 199 7.52 -14.99 -7.37
N LEU A 200 7.03 -14.08 -6.52
CA LEU A 200 5.74 -14.24 -5.85
C LEU A 200 4.59 -14.32 -6.87
N GLY A 201 4.60 -13.48 -7.90
CA GLY A 201 3.59 -13.53 -8.96
C GLY A 201 3.56 -14.87 -9.69
N VAL A 202 4.72 -15.41 -10.05
CA VAL A 202 4.84 -16.74 -10.67
C VAL A 202 4.39 -17.83 -9.72
N LEU A 203 4.76 -17.77 -8.44
CA LEU A 203 4.34 -18.76 -7.43
C LEU A 203 2.82 -18.75 -7.22
N VAL A 204 2.18 -17.57 -7.16
CA VAL A 204 0.72 -17.46 -7.07
C VAL A 204 0.04 -18.11 -8.28
N LEU A 205 0.62 -17.99 -9.47
CA LEU A 205 0.07 -18.57 -10.69
C LEU A 205 0.30 -20.07 -10.80
N ALA A 206 1.51 -20.55 -10.43
CA ALA A 206 1.92 -21.93 -10.64
C ALA A 206 1.61 -22.84 -9.45
N ALA A 207 1.83 -22.38 -8.22
CA ALA A 207 1.74 -23.18 -7.00
C ALA A 207 1.25 -22.35 -5.80
N PRO A 208 -0.01 -21.92 -5.78
CA PRO A 208 -0.55 -21.05 -4.72
C PRO A 208 -0.46 -21.68 -3.32
N ASP A 209 -0.53 -22.99 -3.24
CA ASP A 209 -0.50 -23.74 -1.98
C ASP A 209 0.86 -23.71 -1.27
N THR A 210 1.91 -23.26 -1.95
CA THR A 210 3.25 -23.15 -1.38
C THR A 210 3.47 -21.83 -0.63
N ILE A 211 2.56 -20.86 -0.76
CA ILE A 211 2.72 -19.54 -0.17
C ILE A 211 2.11 -19.52 1.24
N PRO A 212 2.93 -19.42 2.30
CA PRO A 212 2.41 -19.37 3.66
C PRO A 212 1.60 -18.09 3.90
N ALA A 213 0.55 -18.19 4.69
CA ALA A 213 -0.34 -17.08 5.06
C ALA A 213 -1.08 -16.40 3.88
N LEU A 214 -1.14 -17.05 2.71
CA LEU A 214 -2.05 -16.64 1.67
C LEU A 214 -3.47 -16.97 2.15
N THR A 215 -4.28 -15.95 2.44
CA THR A 215 -5.68 -16.15 2.83
C THR A 215 -6.49 -16.52 1.59
N ILE A 216 -6.54 -17.82 1.31
CA ILE A 216 -7.40 -18.35 0.24
C ILE A 216 -8.84 -18.36 0.78
N PRO A 217 -9.75 -17.57 0.19
CA PRO A 217 -11.15 -17.62 0.59
C PRO A 217 -11.71 -19.04 0.34
N GLY A 218 -12.14 -19.71 1.40
CA GLY A 218 -12.75 -21.05 1.32
C GLY A 218 -11.87 -22.23 1.77
N SER A 219 -10.61 -22.04 2.13
CA SER A 219 -9.76 -23.14 2.61
C SER A 219 -10.01 -23.55 4.07
N GLY A 220 -10.67 -22.70 4.87
CA GLY A 220 -10.93 -22.99 6.30
C GLY A 220 -12.05 -23.98 6.57
N SER A 221 -13.01 -24.15 5.67
CA SER A 221 -14.22 -24.95 5.94
C SER A 221 -14.06 -26.46 5.69
N MET A 222 -13.11 -26.90 4.88
CA MET A 222 -12.92 -28.33 4.60
C MET A 222 -12.04 -29.05 5.62
N SER A 223 -11.09 -28.35 6.26
CA SER A 223 -10.27 -28.96 7.31
C SER A 223 -11.04 -29.21 8.61
N GLU A 224 -11.98 -28.32 8.95
CA GLU A 224 -12.80 -28.50 10.17
C GLU A 224 -13.88 -29.56 9.98
N MET A 225 -14.47 -29.66 8.80
CA MET A 225 -15.48 -30.74 8.53
C MET A 225 -14.88 -32.15 8.53
N ASN A 226 -13.61 -32.28 8.14
CA ASN A 226 -12.93 -33.58 8.13
C ASN A 226 -12.47 -34.04 9.53
N GLN A 227 -12.40 -33.12 10.50
CA GLN A 227 -12.09 -33.44 11.91
C GLN A 227 -13.35 -33.70 12.74
N MET A 228 -14.53 -33.41 12.23
CA MET A 228 -15.81 -33.64 12.91
C MET A 228 -16.55 -34.90 12.41
N SER A 229 -15.98 -35.70 11.51
CA SER A 229 -16.52 -37.02 11.15
C SER A 229 -16.08 -38.07 12.16
N PRO A 230 -17.02 -38.72 12.88
CA PRO A 230 -16.72 -39.74 13.88
C PRO A 230 -16.16 -41.03 13.26
#